data_13e4240bf5faa5a84fa568b27ce374a1
#
_entry.id   13e4240bf5faa5a84fa568b27ce374a1
#
_cell.length_a   1.000
_cell.length_b   1.000
_cell.length_c   1.000
_cell.angle_alpha   90.00
_cell.angle_beta   90.00
_cell.angle_gamma   90.00
#
_symmetry.space_group_name_H-M   'P 1'
#
loop_
_entity.id
_entity.type
_entity.pdbx_description
1 polymer ?
#
loop_
_entity_poly.entity_id
_entity_poly.type
_entity_poly.pdbx_seq_one_letter_code
_entity_poly.pdbx_strand_id
1 'polypeptide(L)'
;MHELALEQRQELGVRAPWHVGDITWGLRQHEGREHEWKIRLWKDGDRTVAWSWLKGDRALLEFDVRRDRLDLLDEILSDPDARTAVAFDDDEDVRAALRRHGFTEQTDIRLNRQGSVMHFLARDLPEAPEMPPLPEGFRCRTVEPADLAERVAIHRDVWEPSRVTESSFANVQASWPYRASLDCVVEAPDGRFAAYCLIWPDDENRVGELEPVGVREEFRRRGLGAAVCTYGLRRLHEEGGRQAIVYCVSDEACGLYESLGFRRHSTLVGYSR
;
A
#
# COMPACT_ATOMS: atom_id res chain seq x y z
N MET A 1 8.52 -12.79 4.76
CA MET A 1 8.31 -11.35 4.46
C MET A 1 7.35 -10.72 5.47
N HIS A 2 6.13 -11.23 5.64
CA HIS A 2 5.13 -10.66 6.57
C HIS A 2 5.64 -10.56 8.02
N GLU A 3 6.26 -11.63 8.56
CA GLU A 3 6.87 -11.60 9.89
C GLU A 3 7.83 -10.41 10.08
N LEU A 4 8.73 -10.21 9.11
CA LEU A 4 9.68 -9.10 9.17
C LEU A 4 8.96 -7.75 9.14
N ALA A 5 7.91 -7.60 8.30
CA ALA A 5 7.14 -6.36 8.25
C ALA A 5 6.44 -6.05 9.59
N LEU A 6 5.87 -7.08 10.26
CA LEU A 6 5.27 -6.93 11.59
C LEU A 6 6.29 -6.51 12.64
N GLU A 7 7.45 -7.17 12.69
CA GLU A 7 8.54 -6.86 13.61
C GLU A 7 9.09 -5.44 13.38
N GLN A 8 9.34 -5.09 12.12
CA GLN A 8 9.81 -3.75 11.76
C GLN A 8 8.79 -2.67 12.10
N ARG A 9 7.49 -2.96 11.93
CA ARG A 9 6.42 -2.05 12.34
C ARG A 9 6.42 -1.83 13.85
N GLN A 10 6.63 -2.87 14.63
CA GLN A 10 6.75 -2.75 16.09
C GLN A 10 7.98 -1.93 16.52
N GLU A 11 9.11 -2.09 15.82
CA GLU A 11 10.37 -1.42 16.16
C GLU A 11 10.42 0.04 15.67
N LEU A 12 10.01 0.28 14.42
CA LEU A 12 10.17 1.56 13.72
C LEU A 12 8.89 2.41 13.68
N GLY A 13 7.75 1.84 14.10
CA GLY A 13 6.45 2.51 14.04
C GLY A 13 6.09 2.88 12.59
N VAL A 14 5.67 4.11 12.38
CA VAL A 14 5.26 4.62 11.04
C VAL A 14 6.39 4.61 10.01
N ARG A 15 7.65 4.52 10.46
CA ARG A 15 8.83 4.50 9.58
C ARG A 15 9.20 3.11 9.06
N ALA A 16 8.45 2.06 9.43
CA ALA A 16 8.65 0.74 8.83
C ALA A 16 8.36 0.82 7.32
N PRO A 17 9.27 0.33 6.47
CA PRO A 17 9.19 0.53 5.03
C PRO A 17 8.03 -0.23 4.37
N TRP A 18 7.59 -1.32 4.99
CA TRP A 18 6.57 -2.21 4.45
C TRP A 18 5.44 -2.46 5.44
N HIS A 19 4.24 -2.58 4.89
CA HIS A 19 3.09 -3.11 5.60
C HIS A 19 2.77 -4.53 5.09
N VAL A 20 2.11 -5.32 5.90
CA VAL A 20 1.65 -6.67 5.50
C VAL A 20 0.71 -6.61 4.30
N GLY A 21 -0.04 -5.52 4.17
CA GLY A 21 -0.92 -5.23 3.04
C GLY A 21 -0.18 -5.09 1.72
N ASP A 22 0.90 -4.30 1.67
CA ASP A 22 1.76 -4.12 0.49
C ASP A 22 2.22 -5.46 -0.07
N ILE A 23 2.68 -6.32 0.84
CA ILE A 23 3.22 -7.64 0.49
C ILE A 23 2.11 -8.52 -0.07
N THR A 24 0.98 -8.59 0.62
CA THR A 24 -0.15 -9.43 0.20
C THR A 24 -0.76 -8.93 -1.11
N TRP A 25 -1.02 -7.62 -1.21
CA TRP A 25 -1.52 -7.00 -2.43
C TRP A 25 -0.57 -7.26 -3.61
N GLY A 26 0.72 -6.99 -3.43
CA GLY A 26 1.73 -7.21 -4.46
C GLY A 26 1.79 -8.65 -4.97
N LEU A 27 1.65 -9.64 -4.07
CA LEU A 27 1.73 -11.06 -4.41
C LEU A 27 0.43 -11.63 -5.01
N ARG A 28 -0.73 -11.02 -4.75
CA ARG A 28 -2.04 -11.64 -5.05
C ARG A 28 -2.88 -10.94 -6.10
N GLN A 29 -2.66 -9.64 -6.33
CA GLN A 29 -3.47 -8.86 -7.29
C GLN A 29 -3.33 -9.29 -8.76
N HIS A 30 -2.30 -10.07 -9.08
CA HIS A 30 -2.05 -10.58 -10.43
C HIS A 30 -1.86 -12.09 -10.41
N GLU A 31 -2.34 -12.74 -11.46
CA GLU A 31 -2.14 -14.16 -11.69
C GLU A 31 -1.18 -14.39 -12.88
N GLY A 32 -0.40 -15.47 -12.80
CA GLY A 32 0.46 -15.91 -13.90
C GLY A 32 1.72 -15.07 -14.11
N ARG A 33 2.02 -14.14 -13.18
CA ARG A 33 3.21 -13.29 -13.24
C ARG A 33 4.30 -13.67 -12.23
N GLU A 34 4.09 -14.71 -11.46
CA GLU A 34 5.02 -15.15 -10.41
C GLU A 34 6.39 -15.54 -11.01
N HIS A 35 6.42 -16.00 -12.26
CA HIS A 35 7.64 -16.29 -13.00
C HIS A 35 8.47 -15.05 -13.36
N GLU A 36 7.88 -13.85 -13.28
CA GLU A 36 8.58 -12.57 -13.50
C GLU A 36 9.26 -12.05 -12.21
N TRP A 37 9.05 -12.72 -11.08
CA TRP A 37 9.53 -12.28 -9.79
C TRP A 37 10.69 -13.13 -9.31
N LYS A 38 11.74 -12.46 -8.81
CA LYS A 38 12.85 -13.10 -8.13
C LYS A 38 12.82 -12.69 -6.67
N ILE A 39 12.28 -13.55 -5.82
CA ILE A 39 12.19 -13.29 -4.37
C ILE A 39 13.31 -14.09 -3.68
N ARG A 40 14.07 -13.42 -2.82
CA ARG A 40 15.08 -14.02 -1.96
C ARG A 40 14.77 -13.70 -0.50
N LEU A 41 15.07 -14.64 0.38
CA LEU A 41 14.91 -14.50 1.83
C LEU A 41 16.26 -14.81 2.49
N TRP A 42 16.69 -13.94 3.40
CA TRP A 42 17.82 -14.20 4.29
C TRP A 42 17.28 -14.54 5.67
N LYS A 43 17.81 -15.63 6.22
CA LYS A 43 17.34 -16.17 7.51
C LYS A 43 18.47 -16.30 8.50
N ASP A 44 18.15 -16.06 9.76
CA ASP A 44 18.97 -16.41 10.91
C ASP A 44 18.19 -17.47 11.73
N GLY A 45 18.61 -18.73 11.58
CA GLY A 45 17.78 -19.86 11.99
C GLY A 45 16.46 -19.89 11.19
N ASP A 46 15.34 -19.89 11.90
CA ASP A 46 14.00 -19.87 11.28
C ASP A 46 13.49 -18.45 11.01
N ARG A 47 14.13 -17.43 11.56
CA ARG A 47 13.69 -16.03 11.47
C ARG A 47 14.14 -15.38 10.18
N THR A 48 13.23 -14.74 9.45
CA THR A 48 13.57 -13.92 8.28
C THR A 48 14.16 -12.59 8.77
N VAL A 49 15.40 -12.28 8.35
CA VAL A 49 16.12 -11.04 8.73
C VAL A 49 16.23 -10.05 7.58
N ALA A 50 16.04 -10.51 6.35
CA ALA A 50 15.92 -9.65 5.17
C ALA A 50 15.17 -10.39 4.06
N TRP A 51 14.64 -9.63 3.13
CA TRP A 51 14.14 -10.14 1.86
C TRP A 51 14.40 -9.16 0.73
N SER A 52 14.44 -9.66 -0.49
CA SER A 52 14.40 -8.86 -1.70
C SER A 52 13.39 -9.41 -2.69
N TRP A 53 12.80 -8.51 -3.46
CA TRP A 53 11.84 -8.81 -4.51
C TRP A 53 12.20 -8.02 -5.77
N LEU A 54 12.83 -8.68 -6.73
CA LEU A 54 13.11 -8.09 -8.03
C LEU A 54 11.91 -8.34 -8.95
N LYS A 55 11.31 -7.25 -9.42
CA LYS A 55 10.16 -7.25 -10.34
C LYS A 55 10.66 -7.06 -11.76
N GLY A 56 10.62 -8.14 -12.56
CA GLY A 56 11.31 -8.23 -13.86
C GLY A 56 10.88 -7.20 -14.90
N ASP A 57 9.60 -6.83 -14.92
CA ASP A 57 9.07 -5.87 -15.90
C ASP A 57 9.67 -4.46 -15.76
N ARG A 58 10.19 -4.10 -14.59
CA ARG A 58 10.81 -2.79 -14.30
C ARG A 58 12.24 -2.88 -13.85
N ALA A 59 12.77 -4.08 -13.65
CA ALA A 59 14.04 -4.31 -12.97
C ALA A 59 14.12 -3.55 -11.61
N LEU A 60 12.95 -3.40 -10.97
CA LEU A 60 12.80 -2.73 -9.67
C LEU A 60 13.12 -3.72 -8.56
N LEU A 61 14.11 -3.39 -7.76
CA LEU A 61 14.49 -4.11 -6.57
C LEU A 61 13.81 -3.48 -5.35
N GLU A 62 12.82 -4.16 -4.82
CA GLU A 62 12.23 -3.89 -3.52
C GLU A 62 12.89 -4.79 -2.48
N PHE A 63 13.10 -4.31 -1.28
CA PHE A 63 13.71 -5.08 -0.21
C PHE A 63 13.33 -4.56 1.17
N ASP A 64 13.56 -5.39 2.18
CA ASP A 64 13.48 -5.04 3.58
C ASP A 64 14.60 -5.73 4.34
N VAL A 65 15.22 -5.01 5.27
CA VAL A 65 16.37 -5.49 6.04
C VAL A 65 16.25 -5.01 7.49
N ARG A 66 16.39 -5.92 8.43
CA ARG A 66 16.45 -5.55 9.85
C ARG A 66 17.56 -4.55 10.12
N ARG A 67 17.34 -3.62 11.02
CA ARG A 67 18.32 -2.58 11.35
C ARG A 67 19.64 -3.12 11.94
N ASP A 68 19.59 -4.26 12.60
CA ASP A 68 20.79 -4.96 13.10
C ASP A 68 21.49 -5.84 12.05
N ARG A 69 20.99 -5.87 10.81
CA ARG A 69 21.51 -6.68 9.70
C ARG A 69 21.72 -5.89 8.40
N LEU A 70 22.04 -4.61 8.54
CA LEU A 70 22.36 -3.75 7.40
C LEU A 70 23.60 -4.22 6.60
N ASP A 71 24.40 -5.14 7.16
CA ASP A 71 25.46 -5.86 6.47
C ASP A 71 24.96 -6.59 5.21
N LEU A 72 23.70 -7.02 5.19
CA LEU A 72 23.09 -7.72 4.05
C LEU A 72 22.76 -6.80 2.85
N LEU A 73 22.75 -5.49 3.05
CA LEU A 73 22.48 -4.54 1.97
C LEU A 73 23.46 -4.70 0.79
N ASP A 74 24.73 -4.95 1.06
CA ASP A 74 25.73 -5.10 0.02
C ASP A 74 25.45 -6.35 -0.84
N GLU A 75 24.99 -7.45 -0.26
CA GLU A 75 24.60 -8.65 -1.00
C GLU A 75 23.32 -8.41 -1.81
N ILE A 76 22.30 -7.80 -1.18
CA ILE A 76 21.01 -7.50 -1.83
C ILE A 76 21.19 -6.59 -3.04
N LEU A 77 21.95 -5.50 -2.87
CA LEU A 77 22.15 -4.48 -3.90
C LEU A 77 23.13 -4.90 -5.01
N SER A 78 23.85 -6.01 -4.81
CA SER A 78 24.72 -6.60 -5.82
C SER A 78 23.94 -7.38 -6.91
N ASP A 79 22.62 -7.49 -6.85
CA ASP A 79 21.83 -8.21 -7.85
C ASP A 79 22.06 -7.59 -9.26
N PRO A 80 22.63 -8.34 -10.22
CA PRO A 80 23.02 -7.77 -11.50
C PRO A 80 21.84 -7.38 -12.40
N ASP A 81 20.65 -7.88 -12.09
CA ASP A 81 19.44 -7.62 -12.85
C ASP A 81 18.71 -6.36 -12.35
N ALA A 82 19.02 -5.89 -11.14
CA ALA A 82 18.43 -4.67 -10.59
C ALA A 82 18.90 -3.43 -11.37
N ARG A 83 17.97 -2.58 -11.76
CA ARG A 83 18.24 -1.29 -12.42
C ARG A 83 17.70 -0.13 -11.63
N THR A 84 16.62 -0.34 -10.91
CA THR A 84 15.98 0.65 -10.07
C THR A 84 15.79 0.11 -8.67
N ALA A 85 15.81 0.99 -7.69
CA ALA A 85 15.51 0.71 -6.28
C ALA A 85 14.85 1.93 -5.66
N VAL A 86 14.38 1.81 -4.43
CA VAL A 86 13.75 2.89 -3.68
C VAL A 86 14.33 2.97 -2.27
N ALA A 87 14.31 4.17 -1.69
CA ALA A 87 14.66 4.39 -0.29
C ALA A 87 13.89 5.58 0.26
N PHE A 88 13.66 5.60 1.56
CA PHE A 88 13.20 6.82 2.22
C PHE A 88 14.27 7.91 2.20
N ASP A 89 13.83 9.16 2.04
CA ASP A 89 14.69 10.34 1.96
C ASP A 89 15.50 10.60 3.24
N ASP A 90 15.08 10.05 4.36
CA ASP A 90 15.72 10.15 5.67
C ASP A 90 16.41 8.85 6.12
N ASP A 91 16.45 7.78 5.29
CA ASP A 91 17.18 6.54 5.58
C ASP A 91 18.60 6.59 4.99
N GLU A 92 19.50 7.28 5.69
CA GLU A 92 20.86 7.50 5.20
C GLU A 92 21.67 6.21 5.06
N ASP A 93 21.42 5.18 5.86
CA ASP A 93 22.12 3.90 5.77
C ASP A 93 21.82 3.20 4.45
N VAL A 94 20.53 3.11 4.10
CA VAL A 94 20.08 2.52 2.82
C VAL A 94 20.55 3.38 1.64
N ARG A 95 20.44 4.71 1.73
CA ARG A 95 20.88 5.65 0.69
C ARG A 95 22.39 5.57 0.45
N ALA A 96 23.18 5.47 1.51
CA ALA A 96 24.63 5.29 1.40
C ALA A 96 24.97 3.95 0.74
N ALA A 97 24.28 2.87 1.08
CA ALA A 97 24.46 1.57 0.44
C ALA A 97 24.12 1.62 -1.05
N LEU A 98 22.99 2.23 -1.43
CA LEU A 98 22.61 2.42 -2.84
C LEU A 98 23.68 3.15 -3.62
N ARG A 99 24.21 4.26 -3.09
CA ARG A 99 25.30 5.01 -3.73
C ARG A 99 26.56 4.18 -3.90
N ARG A 100 26.96 3.37 -2.89
CA ARG A 100 28.13 2.46 -3.00
C ARG A 100 27.96 1.44 -4.14
N HIS A 101 26.71 1.02 -4.42
CA HIS A 101 26.38 0.07 -5.49
C HIS A 101 26.06 0.75 -6.84
N GLY A 102 26.43 2.03 -7.00
CA GLY A 102 26.31 2.77 -8.26
C GLY A 102 24.91 3.27 -8.58
N PHE A 103 23.95 3.16 -7.64
CA PHE A 103 22.65 3.78 -7.82
C PHE A 103 22.72 5.28 -7.50
N THR A 104 22.08 6.08 -8.35
CA THR A 104 21.95 7.52 -8.19
C THR A 104 20.50 7.91 -8.01
N GLU A 105 20.24 8.86 -7.13
CA GLU A 105 18.90 9.38 -6.90
C GLU A 105 18.34 10.02 -8.17
N GLN A 106 17.07 9.77 -8.45
CA GLN A 106 16.38 10.24 -9.64
C GLN A 106 15.09 10.95 -9.24
N THR A 107 14.87 12.10 -9.82
CA THR A 107 13.67 12.89 -9.59
C THR A 107 12.55 12.60 -10.61
N ASP A 108 12.86 11.84 -11.66
CA ASP A 108 11.96 11.53 -12.78
C ASP A 108 11.60 10.05 -12.92
N ILE A 109 12.14 9.17 -12.06
CA ILE A 109 11.69 7.78 -12.01
C ILE A 109 10.24 7.74 -11.55
N ARG A 110 9.37 7.26 -12.41
CA ARG A 110 8.00 6.96 -12.02
C ARG A 110 7.97 5.73 -11.12
N LEU A 111 7.86 5.94 -9.83
CA LEU A 111 7.66 4.87 -8.83
C LEU A 111 6.33 4.15 -9.07
N ASN A 112 5.35 4.89 -9.55
CA ASN A 112 4.14 4.35 -10.14
C ASN A 112 3.73 5.17 -11.38
N ARG A 113 2.56 4.88 -11.96
CA ARG A 113 2.07 5.58 -13.18
C ARG A 113 1.79 7.06 -12.98
N GLN A 114 1.65 7.53 -11.74
CA GLN A 114 1.16 8.87 -11.41
C GLN A 114 2.25 9.80 -10.90
N GLY A 115 3.40 9.29 -10.43
CA GLY A 115 4.45 10.15 -9.88
C GLY A 115 5.79 9.46 -9.65
N SER A 116 6.81 10.28 -9.46
CA SER A 116 8.20 9.88 -9.19
C SER A 116 8.55 9.93 -7.70
N VAL A 117 7.67 10.49 -6.88
CA VAL A 117 7.84 10.65 -5.44
C VAL A 117 6.59 10.11 -4.76
N MET A 118 6.78 9.34 -3.70
CA MET A 118 5.70 8.78 -2.92
C MET A 118 5.78 9.29 -1.48
N HIS A 119 4.77 10.03 -1.05
CA HIS A 119 4.69 10.53 0.31
C HIS A 119 3.95 9.54 1.20
N PHE A 120 4.54 9.24 2.35
CA PHE A 120 3.96 8.38 3.37
C PHE A 120 3.33 9.23 4.47
N LEU A 121 2.09 8.92 4.79
CA LEU A 121 1.32 9.65 5.78
C LEU A 121 0.77 8.69 6.82
N ALA A 122 0.62 9.21 8.04
CA ALA A 122 0.01 8.48 9.14
C ALA A 122 -1.01 9.36 9.88
N ARG A 123 -1.98 8.69 10.49
CA ARG A 123 -2.98 9.29 11.35
C ARG A 123 -3.23 8.41 12.55
N ASP A 124 -3.15 8.96 13.76
CA ASP A 124 -3.62 8.27 14.96
C ASP A 124 -5.15 8.25 15.01
N LEU A 125 -5.70 7.16 15.52
CA LEU A 125 -7.13 6.91 15.66
C LEU A 125 -7.49 6.69 17.14
N PRO A 126 -7.40 7.71 18.00
CA PRO A 126 -7.81 7.58 19.39
C PRO A 126 -9.31 7.37 19.55
N GLU A 127 -10.08 7.85 18.58
CA GLU A 127 -11.54 7.70 18.47
C GLU A 127 -11.96 7.47 17.02
N ALA A 128 -13.16 6.93 16.83
CA ALA A 128 -13.72 6.75 15.50
C ALA A 128 -14.04 8.11 14.87
N PRO A 129 -13.54 8.42 13.66
CA PRO A 129 -13.77 9.72 13.04
C PRO A 129 -15.26 9.91 12.68
N GLU A 130 -15.72 11.17 12.73
CA GLU A 130 -17.09 11.51 12.37
C GLU A 130 -17.33 11.38 10.85
N MET A 131 -18.48 10.82 10.48
CA MET A 131 -18.82 10.63 9.07
C MET A 131 -19.18 11.95 8.39
N PRO A 132 -18.60 12.29 7.24
CA PRO A 132 -19.06 13.43 6.47
C PRO A 132 -20.44 13.11 5.84
N PRO A 133 -21.24 14.15 5.52
CA PRO A 133 -22.50 13.95 4.82
C PRO A 133 -22.25 13.36 3.43
N LEU A 134 -23.12 12.44 3.03
CA LEU A 134 -23.15 11.88 1.68
C LEU A 134 -24.19 12.61 0.82
N PRO A 135 -23.98 12.70 -0.50
CA PRO A 135 -25.03 13.12 -1.41
C PRO A 135 -26.25 12.18 -1.32
N GLU A 136 -27.42 12.70 -1.66
CA GLU A 136 -28.66 11.93 -1.61
C GLU A 136 -28.58 10.65 -2.46
N GLY A 137 -29.04 9.54 -1.90
CA GLY A 137 -29.05 8.21 -2.52
C GLY A 137 -27.73 7.46 -2.49
N PHE A 138 -26.61 8.08 -2.08
CA PHE A 138 -25.34 7.37 -1.88
C PHE A 138 -25.26 6.77 -0.48
N ARG A 139 -24.63 5.60 -0.35
CA ARG A 139 -24.43 4.95 0.95
C ARG A 139 -23.04 4.31 1.07
N CYS A 140 -22.45 4.40 2.25
CA CYS A 140 -21.26 3.61 2.58
C CYS A 140 -21.69 2.22 3.09
N ARG A 141 -20.97 1.20 2.66
CA ARG A 141 -21.08 -0.16 3.18
C ARG A 141 -19.78 -0.94 2.97
N THR A 142 -19.66 -2.11 3.52
CA THR A 142 -18.60 -3.07 3.19
C THR A 142 -19.04 -3.95 2.02
N VAL A 143 -18.05 -4.58 1.37
CA VAL A 143 -18.32 -5.53 0.29
C VAL A 143 -18.96 -6.81 0.81
N GLU A 144 -19.80 -7.42 -0.02
CA GLU A 144 -20.41 -8.72 0.20
C GLU A 144 -19.89 -9.72 -0.86
N PRO A 145 -20.02 -11.04 -0.66
CA PRO A 145 -19.56 -12.03 -1.62
C PRO A 145 -20.13 -11.84 -3.03
N ALA A 146 -21.34 -11.32 -3.16
CA ALA A 146 -21.99 -11.05 -4.46
C ALA A 146 -21.40 -9.85 -5.20
N ASP A 147 -20.60 -9.02 -4.55
CA ASP A 147 -20.07 -7.77 -5.12
C ASP A 147 -18.77 -7.97 -5.94
N LEU A 148 -18.22 -9.17 -6.03
CA LEU A 148 -16.90 -9.43 -6.62
C LEU A 148 -16.73 -8.76 -7.99
N ALA A 149 -17.70 -8.96 -8.90
CA ALA A 149 -17.63 -8.40 -10.24
C ALA A 149 -17.59 -6.85 -10.23
N GLU A 150 -18.46 -6.20 -9.44
CA GLU A 150 -18.51 -4.74 -9.34
C GLU A 150 -17.29 -4.17 -8.60
N ARG A 151 -16.80 -4.88 -7.59
CA ARG A 151 -15.57 -4.50 -6.86
C ARG A 151 -14.34 -4.53 -7.78
N VAL A 152 -14.24 -5.52 -8.66
CA VAL A 152 -13.20 -5.59 -9.69
C VAL A 152 -13.41 -4.52 -10.75
N ALA A 153 -14.65 -4.30 -11.19
CA ALA A 153 -14.97 -3.28 -12.20
C ALA A 153 -14.53 -1.88 -11.74
N ILE A 154 -14.92 -1.45 -10.53
CA ILE A 154 -14.47 -0.14 -10.03
C ILE A 154 -12.94 -0.05 -9.91
N HIS A 155 -12.27 -1.11 -9.47
CA HIS A 155 -10.81 -1.09 -9.40
C HIS A 155 -10.19 -0.89 -10.79
N ARG A 156 -10.71 -1.60 -11.80
CA ARG A 156 -10.21 -1.48 -13.18
C ARG A 156 -10.45 -0.11 -13.78
N ASP A 157 -11.63 0.49 -13.54
CA ASP A 157 -11.98 1.82 -14.01
C ASP A 157 -11.06 2.90 -13.41
N VAL A 158 -10.76 2.79 -12.12
CA VAL A 158 -9.89 3.77 -11.42
C VAL A 158 -8.43 3.64 -11.82
N TRP A 159 -7.95 2.40 -12.02
CA TRP A 159 -6.53 2.10 -12.25
C TRP A 159 -6.22 1.65 -13.69
N GLU A 160 -6.97 2.16 -14.66
CA GLU A 160 -6.78 1.80 -16.07
C GLU A 160 -5.36 2.15 -16.58
N PRO A 161 -4.71 1.20 -17.32
CA PRO A 161 -5.08 -0.18 -17.57
C PRO A 161 -4.72 -1.10 -16.40
N SER A 162 -5.70 -1.59 -15.63
CA SER A 162 -5.51 -2.57 -14.58
C SER A 162 -5.59 -4.00 -15.13
N ARG A 163 -4.76 -4.90 -14.59
CA ARG A 163 -4.76 -6.33 -14.93
C ARG A 163 -5.48 -7.19 -13.89
N VAL A 164 -6.07 -6.58 -12.87
CA VAL A 164 -6.86 -7.29 -11.86
C VAL A 164 -8.06 -7.97 -12.51
N THR A 165 -8.27 -9.24 -12.20
CA THR A 165 -9.40 -10.07 -12.64
C THR A 165 -10.23 -10.48 -11.43
N GLU A 166 -11.43 -11.02 -11.65
CA GLU A 166 -12.22 -11.59 -10.56
C GLU A 166 -11.47 -12.74 -9.86
N SER A 167 -10.78 -13.59 -10.63
CA SER A 167 -9.98 -14.68 -10.10
C SER A 167 -8.83 -14.16 -9.22
N SER A 168 -8.04 -13.19 -9.72
CA SER A 168 -6.93 -12.63 -8.93
C SER A 168 -7.43 -11.87 -7.68
N PHE A 169 -8.58 -11.19 -7.76
CA PHE A 169 -9.15 -10.52 -6.61
C PHE A 169 -9.76 -11.51 -5.60
N ALA A 170 -10.32 -12.63 -6.05
CA ALA A 170 -10.71 -13.72 -5.17
C ALA A 170 -9.51 -14.30 -4.40
N ASN A 171 -8.32 -14.39 -5.03
CA ASN A 171 -7.08 -14.76 -4.34
C ASN A 171 -6.66 -13.71 -3.29
N VAL A 172 -6.87 -12.41 -3.57
CA VAL A 172 -6.69 -11.34 -2.59
C VAL A 172 -7.61 -11.54 -1.39
N GLN A 173 -8.91 -11.77 -1.66
CA GLN A 173 -9.91 -11.98 -0.61
C GLN A 173 -9.66 -13.22 0.26
N ALA A 174 -9.06 -14.27 -0.32
CA ALA A 174 -8.70 -15.50 0.38
C ALA A 174 -7.38 -15.40 1.17
N SER A 175 -6.64 -14.30 1.03
CA SER A 175 -5.30 -14.16 1.62
C SER A 175 -5.32 -13.37 2.91
N TRP A 176 -4.52 -13.83 3.90
CA TRP A 176 -4.26 -13.03 5.09
C TRP A 176 -3.50 -11.73 4.72
N PRO A 177 -3.80 -10.57 5.31
CA PRO A 177 -4.78 -10.30 6.35
C PRO A 177 -6.11 -9.70 5.85
N TYR A 178 -6.52 -9.96 4.60
CA TYR A 178 -7.76 -9.42 4.05
C TYR A 178 -8.98 -9.67 4.95
N ARG A 179 -9.83 -8.65 5.07
CA ARG A 179 -11.14 -8.72 5.74
C ARG A 179 -12.19 -7.98 4.94
N ALA A 180 -13.28 -8.64 4.60
CA ALA A 180 -14.39 -8.02 3.90
C ALA A 180 -15.00 -6.84 4.69
N SER A 181 -14.94 -6.88 6.03
CA SER A 181 -15.37 -5.79 6.92
C SER A 181 -14.54 -4.51 6.78
N LEU A 182 -13.34 -4.59 6.17
CA LEU A 182 -12.42 -3.50 5.90
C LEU A 182 -12.27 -3.18 4.39
N ASP A 183 -12.99 -3.87 3.51
CA ASP A 183 -13.13 -3.51 2.10
C ASP A 183 -14.40 -2.68 1.93
N CYS A 184 -14.26 -1.37 1.94
CA CYS A 184 -15.32 -0.39 2.05
C CYS A 184 -15.64 0.23 0.69
N VAL A 185 -16.92 0.48 0.44
CA VAL A 185 -17.40 1.08 -0.81
C VAL A 185 -18.42 2.17 -0.53
N VAL A 186 -18.53 3.11 -1.47
CA VAL A 186 -19.68 3.99 -1.60
C VAL A 186 -20.49 3.50 -2.79
N GLU A 187 -21.72 3.07 -2.53
CA GLU A 187 -22.68 2.66 -3.54
C GLU A 187 -23.51 3.87 -3.98
N ALA A 188 -23.64 4.06 -5.28
CA ALA A 188 -24.45 5.08 -5.92
C ALA A 188 -25.93 4.66 -6.00
N PRO A 189 -26.88 5.59 -6.28
CA PRO A 189 -28.31 5.27 -6.40
C PRO A 189 -28.66 4.23 -7.46
N ASP A 190 -27.82 4.06 -8.48
CA ASP A 190 -27.98 3.07 -9.55
C ASP A 190 -27.36 1.68 -9.21
N GLY A 191 -26.84 1.51 -8.00
CA GLY A 191 -26.23 0.29 -7.52
C GLY A 191 -24.76 0.10 -7.88
N ARG A 192 -24.16 0.98 -8.70
CA ARG A 192 -22.72 0.93 -9.01
C ARG A 192 -21.89 1.44 -7.85
N PHE A 193 -20.64 0.93 -7.73
CA PHE A 193 -19.70 1.49 -6.77
C PHE A 193 -19.08 2.78 -7.30
N ALA A 194 -19.25 3.87 -6.56
CA ALA A 194 -18.72 5.18 -6.90
C ALA A 194 -17.31 5.41 -6.35
N ALA A 195 -17.03 4.86 -5.17
CA ALA A 195 -15.74 4.94 -4.51
C ALA A 195 -15.47 3.67 -3.70
N TYR A 196 -14.19 3.39 -3.43
CA TYR A 196 -13.79 2.27 -2.57
C TYR A 196 -12.51 2.60 -1.78
N CYS A 197 -12.34 1.91 -0.66
CA CYS A 197 -11.16 1.93 0.19
C CYS A 197 -11.00 0.55 0.81
N LEU A 198 -9.93 -0.16 0.45
CA LEU A 198 -9.54 -1.38 1.15
C LEU A 198 -8.54 -1.00 2.24
N ILE A 199 -8.74 -1.54 3.43
CA ILE A 199 -7.81 -1.37 4.54
C ILE A 199 -7.25 -2.73 4.93
N TRP A 200 -5.92 -2.83 4.95
CA TRP A 200 -5.19 -3.99 5.40
C TRP A 200 -4.89 -3.85 6.89
N PRO A 201 -5.39 -4.74 7.74
CA PRO A 201 -5.11 -4.66 9.17
C PRO A 201 -3.79 -5.34 9.54
N ASP A 202 -3.06 -4.73 10.44
CA ASP A 202 -2.00 -5.30 11.26
C ASP A 202 -2.48 -5.28 12.71
N ASP A 203 -3.00 -6.42 13.18
CA ASP A 203 -3.58 -6.52 14.51
C ASP A 203 -2.53 -6.41 15.62
N GLU A 204 -1.31 -6.92 15.36
CA GLU A 204 -0.23 -6.92 16.34
C GLU A 204 0.18 -5.49 16.70
N ASN A 205 0.30 -4.64 15.69
CA ASN A 205 0.70 -3.25 15.86
C ASN A 205 -0.51 -2.30 15.93
N ARG A 206 -1.74 -2.80 15.70
CA ARG A 206 -3.00 -2.05 15.68
C ARG A 206 -3.00 -0.93 14.63
N VAL A 207 -2.38 -1.21 13.48
CA VAL A 207 -2.24 -0.29 12.33
C VAL A 207 -3.07 -0.81 11.16
N GLY A 208 -3.69 0.08 10.41
CA GLY A 208 -4.33 -0.26 9.13
C GLY A 208 -3.75 0.57 7.99
N GLU A 209 -3.47 -0.09 6.86
CA GLU A 209 -3.01 0.58 5.64
C GLU A 209 -4.15 0.72 4.64
N LEU A 210 -4.36 1.95 4.15
CA LEU A 210 -5.36 2.24 3.12
C LEU A 210 -4.76 2.01 1.73
N GLU A 211 -4.99 0.84 1.15
CA GLU A 211 -4.55 0.48 -0.21
C GLU A 211 -5.35 -0.69 -0.79
N PRO A 212 -5.87 -0.56 -2.01
CA PRO A 212 -6.00 0.67 -2.82
C PRO A 212 -7.23 1.50 -2.45
N VAL A 213 -7.16 2.79 -2.77
CA VAL A 213 -8.26 3.74 -2.63
C VAL A 213 -8.59 4.33 -4.01
N GLY A 214 -9.87 4.47 -4.34
CA GLY A 214 -10.25 5.03 -5.64
C GLY A 214 -11.66 5.59 -5.70
N VAL A 215 -11.85 6.53 -6.65
CA VAL A 215 -13.15 7.12 -6.98
C VAL A 215 -13.28 7.10 -8.49
N ARG A 216 -14.36 6.52 -9.04
CA ARG A 216 -14.66 6.59 -10.48
C ARG A 216 -14.73 8.03 -10.96
N GLU A 217 -14.26 8.29 -12.15
CA GLU A 217 -14.08 9.64 -12.69
C GLU A 217 -15.39 10.46 -12.66
N GLU A 218 -16.50 9.88 -13.08
CA GLU A 218 -17.80 10.54 -13.11
C GLU A 218 -18.38 10.89 -11.73
N PHE A 219 -17.83 10.29 -10.66
CA PHE A 219 -18.24 10.54 -9.29
C PHE A 219 -17.26 11.41 -8.49
N ARG A 220 -16.15 11.85 -9.10
CA ARG A 220 -15.15 12.71 -8.45
C ARG A 220 -15.73 14.05 -8.04
N ARG A 221 -15.06 14.73 -7.11
CA ARG A 221 -15.40 16.09 -6.62
C ARG A 221 -16.75 16.18 -5.89
N ARG A 222 -17.27 15.05 -5.40
CA ARG A 222 -18.51 14.95 -4.61
C ARG A 222 -18.30 14.58 -3.14
N GLY A 223 -17.03 14.59 -2.67
CA GLY A 223 -16.68 14.21 -1.30
C GLY A 223 -16.64 12.68 -1.03
N LEU A 224 -16.87 11.83 -2.06
CA LEU A 224 -17.01 10.38 -1.88
C LEU A 224 -15.71 9.69 -1.48
N GLY A 225 -14.56 10.20 -1.92
CA GLY A 225 -13.25 9.70 -1.48
C GLY A 225 -13.05 9.91 0.02
N ALA A 226 -13.36 11.11 0.52
CA ALA A 226 -13.31 11.38 1.95
C ALA A 226 -14.29 10.52 2.74
N ALA A 227 -15.51 10.34 2.21
CA ALA A 227 -16.53 9.53 2.88
C ALA A 227 -16.14 8.05 2.99
N VAL A 228 -15.63 7.43 1.90
CA VAL A 228 -15.22 6.02 1.94
C VAL A 228 -14.01 5.78 2.84
N CYS A 229 -13.01 6.68 2.79
CA CYS A 229 -11.86 6.58 3.70
C CYS A 229 -12.29 6.76 5.16
N THR A 230 -13.15 7.75 5.47
CA THR A 230 -13.66 7.95 6.82
C THR A 230 -14.46 6.74 7.31
N TYR A 231 -15.29 6.15 6.45
CA TYR A 231 -16.03 4.93 6.79
C TYR A 231 -15.06 3.77 7.09
N GLY A 232 -14.04 3.57 6.27
CA GLY A 232 -13.00 2.56 6.51
C GLY A 232 -12.24 2.80 7.82
N LEU A 233 -11.84 4.04 8.11
CA LEU A 233 -11.17 4.39 9.37
C LEU A 233 -12.05 4.11 10.60
N ARG A 234 -13.36 4.32 10.51
CA ARG A 234 -14.31 3.92 11.58
C ARG A 234 -14.32 2.42 11.76
N ARG A 235 -14.43 1.66 10.66
CA ARG A 235 -14.41 0.19 10.70
C ARG A 235 -13.09 -0.32 11.30
N LEU A 236 -11.95 0.24 10.88
CA LEU A 236 -10.65 -0.09 11.45
C LEU A 236 -10.60 0.17 12.96
N HIS A 237 -11.10 1.33 13.41
CA HIS A 237 -11.15 1.66 14.83
C HIS A 237 -12.05 0.69 15.62
N GLU A 238 -13.23 0.35 15.08
CA GLU A 238 -14.18 -0.62 15.66
C GLU A 238 -13.56 -2.01 15.81
N GLU A 239 -12.66 -2.40 14.89
CA GLU A 239 -11.90 -3.66 14.94
C GLU A 239 -10.60 -3.57 15.77
N GLY A 240 -10.38 -2.48 16.46
CA GLY A 240 -9.25 -2.33 17.39
C GLY A 240 -8.04 -1.61 16.85
N GLY A 241 -8.02 -1.18 15.59
CA GLY A 241 -6.98 -0.32 15.02
C GLY A 241 -6.88 1.01 15.77
N ARG A 242 -5.67 1.53 15.88
CA ARG A 242 -5.40 2.80 16.60
C ARG A 242 -4.56 3.75 15.79
N GLN A 243 -4.07 3.31 14.66
CA GLN A 243 -3.34 4.12 13.71
C GLN A 243 -3.69 3.68 12.30
N ALA A 244 -3.69 4.61 11.37
CA ALA A 244 -3.83 4.35 9.95
C ALA A 244 -2.63 4.96 9.20
N ILE A 245 -2.19 4.25 8.16
CA ILE A 245 -1.15 4.70 7.24
C ILE A 245 -1.67 4.68 5.82
N VAL A 246 -1.08 5.51 4.98
CA VAL A 246 -1.37 5.57 3.55
C VAL A 246 -0.19 6.22 2.82
N TYR A 247 -0.01 5.91 1.56
CA TYR A 247 0.90 6.67 0.71
C TYR A 247 0.17 7.32 -0.47
N CYS A 248 0.72 8.42 -0.96
CA CYS A 248 0.18 9.17 -2.09
C CYS A 248 1.30 9.64 -3.01
N VAL A 249 0.96 9.77 -4.29
CA VAL A 249 1.89 10.11 -5.37
C VAL A 249 1.46 11.35 -6.15
N SER A 250 0.30 11.91 -5.83
CA SER A 250 -0.22 13.13 -6.43
C SER A 250 -0.67 14.11 -5.36
N ASP A 251 -0.55 15.41 -5.64
CA ASP A 251 -0.99 16.45 -4.71
C ASP A 251 -2.48 16.34 -4.39
N GLU A 252 -3.29 15.87 -5.35
CA GLU A 252 -4.73 15.67 -5.13
C GLU A 252 -5.00 14.56 -4.11
N ALA A 253 -4.31 13.42 -4.24
CA ALA A 253 -4.43 12.32 -3.28
C ALA A 253 -3.89 12.72 -1.91
N CYS A 254 -2.72 13.38 -1.88
CA CYS A 254 -2.15 13.86 -0.63
C CYS A 254 -3.08 14.86 0.07
N GLY A 255 -3.66 15.80 -0.67
CA GLY A 255 -4.63 16.77 -0.13
C GLY A 255 -5.89 16.10 0.44
N LEU A 256 -6.36 15.01 -0.19
CA LEU A 256 -7.44 14.20 0.36
C LEU A 256 -7.07 13.65 1.73
N TYR A 257 -5.94 12.96 1.86
CA TYR A 257 -5.54 12.34 3.11
C TYR A 257 -5.21 13.37 4.20
N GLU A 258 -4.55 14.48 3.84
CA GLU A 258 -4.30 15.59 4.77
C GLU A 258 -5.60 16.20 5.30
N SER A 259 -6.64 16.32 4.47
CA SER A 259 -7.97 16.79 4.89
C SER A 259 -8.65 15.83 5.87
N LEU A 260 -8.26 14.56 5.85
CA LEU A 260 -8.70 13.51 6.79
C LEU A 260 -7.80 13.41 8.03
N GLY A 261 -6.88 14.36 8.24
CA GLY A 261 -6.02 14.43 9.43
C GLY A 261 -4.77 13.55 9.37
N PHE A 262 -4.45 12.96 8.22
CA PHE A 262 -3.15 12.32 8.03
C PHE A 262 -2.04 13.37 7.95
N ARG A 263 -0.86 13.00 8.41
CA ARG A 263 0.34 13.85 8.38
C ARG A 263 1.47 13.13 7.67
N ARG A 264 2.17 13.81 6.78
CA ARG A 264 3.38 13.29 6.12
C ARG A 264 4.48 13.05 7.15
N HIS A 265 5.20 11.94 7.01
CA HIS A 265 6.33 11.61 7.87
C HIS A 265 7.58 11.18 7.10
N SER A 266 7.44 10.64 5.90
CA SER A 266 8.57 10.17 5.07
C SER A 266 8.24 10.31 3.59
N THR A 267 9.28 10.34 2.77
CA THR A 267 9.16 10.39 1.32
C THR A 267 10.00 9.26 0.71
N LEU A 268 9.39 8.43 -0.10
CA LEU A 268 10.10 7.41 -0.86
C LEU A 268 10.61 8.02 -2.16
N VAL A 269 11.92 7.90 -2.41
CA VAL A 269 12.60 8.40 -3.60
C VAL A 269 13.18 7.27 -4.43
N GLY A 270 13.19 7.45 -5.75
CA GLY A 270 13.69 6.47 -6.69
C GLY A 270 15.20 6.61 -6.92
N TYR A 271 15.82 5.47 -7.19
CA TYR A 271 17.24 5.34 -7.54
C TYR A 271 17.39 4.52 -8.81
N SER A 272 18.39 4.82 -9.66
CA SER A 272 18.74 4.01 -10.83
C SER A 272 20.25 3.88 -11.03
N ARG A 273 20.65 2.81 -11.74
CA ARG A 273 22.03 2.56 -12.20
C ARG A 273 22.08 1.99 -13.60
#